data_c3e82cb8288fc5ac894bbec7b8d67f24
#
_entry.id   c3e82cb8288fc5ac894bbec7b8d67f24
#
_cell.length_a   1.000
_cell.length_b   1.000
_cell.length_c   1.000
_cell.angle_alpha   90.00
_cell.angle_beta   90.00
_cell.angle_gamma   90.00
#
_symmetry.space_group_name_H-M   'P 1'
#
loop_
_entity.id
_entity.type
_entity.pdbx_description
1 polymer ?
#
loop_
_entity_poly.entity_id
_entity_poly.type
_entity_poly.pdbx_seq_one_letter_code
_entity_poly.pdbx_strand_id
1 'polypeptide(L)'
;MEWSKTHAFSTLHLCWGAQAGLYYHYGIPKRVLPKKKFGVYAHRVKNRKIPLVRGFDDVFYAPHSRHTEVLKEDILKNPELTILAESDDAGVFLLMDQDGKKIFVMGHPEYDRYTLHNEYERDKKKGLDIDMPVNYYTDNDDTQKPLLQRRSHGNI
;
A
#
# COMPACT_ATOMS: atom_id res chain seq x y z
N MET A 1 -9.14 -16.35 6.97
CA MET A 1 -10.13 -15.35 6.49
C MET A 1 -11.57 -15.69 6.86
N GLU A 2 -12.01 -16.94 6.71
CA GLU A 2 -13.37 -17.33 7.06
C GLU A 2 -13.68 -17.12 8.54
N TRP A 3 -12.73 -17.49 9.41
CA TRP A 3 -12.83 -17.27 10.86
C TRP A 3 -13.07 -15.79 11.21
N SER A 4 -12.39 -14.86 10.51
CA SER A 4 -12.49 -13.43 10.80
C SER A 4 -13.88 -12.84 10.52
N LYS A 5 -14.67 -13.46 9.64
CA LYS A 5 -16.04 -13.00 9.34
C LYS A 5 -16.96 -13.10 10.55
N THR A 6 -16.72 -14.08 11.42
CA THR A 6 -17.59 -14.39 12.55
C THR A 6 -16.99 -14.03 13.90
N HIS A 7 -15.66 -13.87 14.01
CA HIS A 7 -14.94 -13.70 15.27
C HIS A 7 -14.26 -12.34 15.42
N ALA A 8 -13.97 -11.63 14.31
CA ALA A 8 -13.33 -10.32 14.36
C ALA A 8 -14.35 -9.20 14.15
N PHE A 9 -14.26 -8.13 14.97
CA PHE A 9 -15.05 -6.91 14.77
C PHE A 9 -14.63 -6.19 13.50
N SER A 10 -13.32 -6.06 13.29
CA SER A 10 -12.76 -5.55 12.05
C SER A 10 -11.46 -6.27 11.73
N THR A 11 -11.11 -6.34 10.43
CA THR A 11 -9.91 -7.01 9.95
C THR A 11 -9.11 -6.05 9.09
N LEU A 12 -7.82 -5.92 9.39
CA LEU A 12 -6.86 -5.17 8.60
C LEU A 12 -6.03 -6.12 7.75
N HIS A 13 -6.06 -5.90 6.44
CA HIS A 13 -5.27 -6.66 5.47
C HIS A 13 -4.18 -5.77 4.90
N LEU A 14 -2.92 -6.22 4.93
CA LEU A 14 -1.77 -5.45 4.47
C LEU A 14 -1.12 -6.10 3.24
N CYS A 15 -0.81 -5.29 2.24
CA CYS A 15 -0.06 -5.60 1.03
C CYS A 15 -0.51 -6.92 0.36
N TRP A 16 0.31 -7.98 0.41
CA TRP A 16 -0.07 -9.28 -0.12
C TRP A 16 -1.34 -9.83 0.53
N GLY A 17 -1.48 -9.65 1.84
CA GLY A 17 -2.68 -10.02 2.57
C GLY A 17 -3.92 -9.24 2.11
N ALA A 18 -3.74 -7.97 1.74
CA ALA A 18 -4.82 -7.16 1.16
C ALA A 18 -5.28 -7.73 -0.18
N GLN A 19 -4.34 -8.07 -1.06
CA GLN A 19 -4.65 -8.66 -2.36
C GLN A 19 -5.33 -10.04 -2.21
N ALA A 20 -4.84 -10.86 -1.29
CA ALA A 20 -5.45 -12.15 -0.97
C ALA A 20 -6.87 -12.00 -0.42
N GLY A 21 -7.08 -11.02 0.45
CA GLY A 21 -8.39 -10.72 1.02
C GLY A 21 -9.40 -10.23 -0.03
N LEU A 22 -8.98 -9.37 -0.94
CA LEU A 22 -9.82 -8.90 -2.03
C LEU A 22 -10.22 -10.04 -2.97
N TYR A 23 -9.31 -10.95 -3.27
CA TYR A 23 -9.62 -12.13 -4.06
C TYR A 23 -10.60 -13.05 -3.31
N TYR A 24 -10.32 -13.36 -2.05
CA TYR A 24 -11.13 -14.27 -1.25
C TYR A 24 -12.56 -13.77 -1.06
N HIS A 25 -12.75 -12.50 -0.70
CA HIS A 25 -14.06 -11.96 -0.37
C HIS A 25 -14.84 -11.43 -1.58
N TYR A 26 -14.16 -10.97 -2.62
CA TYR A 26 -14.80 -10.27 -3.75
C TYR A 26 -14.41 -10.82 -5.11
N GLY A 27 -13.54 -11.82 -5.18
CA GLY A 27 -13.10 -12.40 -6.44
C GLY A 27 -12.24 -11.46 -7.30
N ILE A 28 -11.67 -10.42 -6.71
CA ILE A 28 -10.87 -9.44 -7.44
C ILE A 28 -9.47 -9.99 -7.66
N PRO A 29 -9.03 -10.18 -8.93
CA PRO A 29 -7.72 -10.75 -9.22
C PRO A 29 -6.59 -9.74 -9.01
N LYS A 30 -5.42 -10.26 -8.68
CA LYS A 30 -4.17 -9.50 -8.76
C LYS A 30 -3.53 -9.69 -10.13
N ARG A 31 -2.77 -8.71 -10.57
CA ARG A 31 -2.00 -8.78 -11.82
C ARG A 31 -0.52 -8.57 -11.53
N VAL A 32 0.33 -9.27 -12.30
CA VAL A 32 1.78 -9.09 -12.20
C VAL A 32 2.16 -7.76 -12.86
N LEU A 33 2.94 -6.97 -12.14
CA LEU A 33 3.48 -5.72 -12.67
C LEU A 33 4.64 -6.02 -13.63
N PRO A 34 4.78 -5.24 -14.72
CA PRO A 34 5.93 -5.35 -15.61
C PRO A 34 7.24 -5.02 -14.90
N LYS A 35 7.19 -4.16 -13.88
CA LYS A 35 8.30 -3.77 -13.02
C LYS A 35 7.84 -3.71 -11.57
N LYS A 36 8.71 -4.09 -10.64
CA LYS A 36 8.46 -3.98 -9.21
C LYS A 36 8.09 -2.55 -8.83
N LYS A 37 6.98 -2.36 -8.12
CA LYS A 37 6.64 -1.11 -7.45
C LYS A 37 7.46 -1.01 -6.18
N PHE A 38 8.52 -0.20 -6.22
CA PHE A 38 9.52 -0.16 -5.16
C PHE A 38 9.94 1.28 -4.88
N GLY A 39 9.56 1.80 -3.73
CA GLY A 39 9.88 3.16 -3.35
C GLY A 39 8.81 3.84 -2.51
N VAL A 40 8.87 5.16 -2.46
CA VAL A 40 7.95 6.03 -1.71
C VAL A 40 7.12 6.84 -2.69
N TYR A 41 5.81 6.76 -2.54
CA TYR A 41 4.87 7.37 -3.48
C TYR A 41 3.93 8.32 -2.77
N ALA A 42 3.56 9.40 -3.46
CA ALA A 42 2.55 10.34 -3.00
C ALA A 42 1.14 9.78 -3.21
N HIS A 43 0.32 9.89 -2.19
CA HIS A 43 -1.07 9.42 -2.19
C HIS A 43 -2.01 10.56 -1.85
N ARG A 44 -3.22 10.51 -2.41
CA ARG A 44 -4.29 11.49 -2.13
C ARG A 44 -5.42 10.81 -1.39
N VAL A 45 -5.92 11.50 -0.35
CA VAL A 45 -7.12 11.06 0.37
C VAL A 45 -8.35 11.42 -0.47
N LYS A 46 -9.23 10.45 -0.68
CA LYS A 46 -10.41 10.61 -1.55
C LYS A 46 -11.67 11.05 -0.79
N ASN A 47 -11.86 10.59 0.42
CA ASN A 47 -13.07 10.87 1.18
C ASN A 47 -12.75 11.13 2.66
N ARG A 48 -12.60 12.39 3.01
CA ARG A 48 -12.25 12.83 4.37
C ARG A 48 -13.36 12.66 5.41
N LYS A 49 -14.58 12.44 4.98
CA LYS A 49 -15.69 12.21 5.90
C LYS A 49 -15.63 10.87 6.59
N ILE A 50 -14.85 9.92 6.02
CA ILE A 50 -14.66 8.61 6.61
C ILE A 50 -13.71 8.73 7.82
N PRO A 51 -14.11 8.24 9.02
CA PRO A 51 -13.30 8.38 10.24
C PRO A 51 -11.88 7.85 10.12
N LEU A 52 -11.67 6.76 9.38
CA LEU A 52 -10.37 6.12 9.20
C LEU A 52 -9.31 7.06 8.63
N VAL A 53 -9.68 7.98 7.73
CA VAL A 53 -8.75 8.90 7.07
C VAL A 53 -8.89 10.35 7.53
N ARG A 54 -9.74 10.62 8.51
CA ARG A 54 -10.02 11.98 8.99
C ARG A 54 -8.79 12.72 9.48
N GLY A 55 -7.85 12.01 10.10
CA GLY A 55 -6.60 12.57 10.59
C GLY A 55 -5.46 12.59 9.58
N PHE A 56 -5.67 12.11 8.36
CA PHE A 56 -4.65 12.09 7.32
C PHE A 56 -4.49 13.46 6.68
N ASP A 57 -3.27 13.78 6.25
CA ASP A 57 -3.04 14.92 5.36
C ASP A 57 -3.70 14.66 4.00
N ASP A 58 -4.06 15.72 3.25
CA ASP A 58 -4.63 15.59 1.91
C ASP A 58 -3.74 14.78 0.97
N VAL A 59 -2.44 14.98 1.11
CA VAL A 59 -1.39 14.24 0.41
C VAL A 59 -0.44 13.68 1.46
N PHE A 60 -0.16 12.39 1.37
CA PHE A 60 0.81 11.73 2.24
C PHE A 60 1.70 10.79 1.43
N TYR A 61 2.87 10.48 1.95
CA TYR A 61 3.84 9.59 1.31
C TYR A 61 3.85 8.24 2.04
N ALA A 62 3.84 7.18 1.26
CA ALA A 62 3.89 5.83 1.81
C ALA A 62 4.76 4.90 0.94
N PRO A 63 5.47 3.95 1.57
CA PRO A 63 6.31 3.01 0.85
C PRO A 63 5.50 1.88 0.22
N HIS A 64 5.96 1.45 -0.95
CA HIS A 64 5.49 0.24 -1.63
C HIS A 64 6.68 -0.65 -1.97
N SER A 65 6.48 -1.95 -1.84
CA SER A 65 7.43 -2.97 -2.28
C SER A 65 6.62 -4.19 -2.71
N ARG A 66 6.30 -4.26 -4.00
CA ARG A 66 5.44 -5.34 -4.54
C ARG A 66 5.63 -5.58 -6.02
N HIS A 67 5.41 -6.82 -6.42
CA HIS A 67 5.46 -7.26 -7.83
C HIS A 67 4.07 -7.39 -8.47
N THR A 68 3.02 -7.20 -7.70
CA THR A 68 1.63 -7.36 -8.14
C THR A 68 0.78 -6.16 -7.76
N GLU A 69 -0.33 -5.98 -8.46
CA GLU A 69 -1.31 -4.95 -8.15
C GLU A 69 -2.74 -5.46 -8.35
N VAL A 70 -3.67 -4.75 -7.75
CA VAL A 70 -5.10 -4.88 -8.01
C VAL A 70 -5.55 -3.62 -8.75
N LEU A 71 -6.23 -3.79 -9.88
CA LEU A 71 -6.64 -2.65 -10.70
C LEU A 71 -7.81 -1.90 -10.06
N LYS A 72 -7.75 -0.57 -10.11
CA LYS A 72 -8.83 0.30 -9.65
C LYS A 72 -10.16 -0.04 -10.35
N GLU A 73 -10.13 -0.34 -11.64
CA GLU A 73 -11.29 -0.71 -12.43
C GLU A 73 -12.02 -1.92 -11.86
N ASP A 74 -11.26 -2.93 -11.43
CA ASP A 74 -11.83 -4.14 -10.83
C ASP A 74 -12.44 -3.87 -9.45
N ILE A 75 -11.85 -2.97 -8.69
CA ILE A 75 -12.38 -2.53 -7.39
C ILE A 75 -13.71 -1.78 -7.60
N LEU A 76 -13.77 -0.88 -8.57
CA LEU A 76 -14.95 -0.07 -8.85
C LEU A 76 -16.16 -0.88 -9.32
N LYS A 77 -15.95 -2.09 -9.81
CA LYS A 77 -17.03 -3.03 -10.14
C LYS A 77 -17.78 -3.55 -8.91
N ASN A 78 -17.21 -3.38 -7.72
CA ASN A 78 -17.80 -3.83 -6.46
C ASN A 78 -18.31 -2.63 -5.67
N PRO A 79 -19.63 -2.36 -5.66
CA PRO A 79 -20.19 -1.20 -4.95
C PRO A 79 -20.03 -1.28 -3.43
N GLU A 80 -19.69 -2.44 -2.90
CA GLU A 80 -19.42 -2.64 -1.47
C GLU A 80 -18.09 -2.06 -1.02
N LEU A 81 -17.18 -1.76 -1.95
CA LEU A 81 -15.85 -1.27 -1.66
C LEU A 81 -15.75 0.24 -1.89
N THR A 82 -15.12 0.93 -0.96
CA THR A 82 -14.85 2.38 -1.05
C THR A 82 -13.36 2.63 -1.04
N ILE A 83 -12.86 3.34 -2.06
CA ILE A 83 -11.46 3.76 -2.13
C ILE A 83 -11.28 5.01 -1.29
N LEU A 84 -10.37 4.97 -0.32
CA LEU A 84 -10.12 6.06 0.63
C LEU A 84 -8.85 6.84 0.28
N ALA A 85 -7.87 6.21 -0.33
CA ALA A 85 -6.64 6.85 -0.76
C ALA A 85 -6.03 6.14 -1.96
N GLU A 86 -5.45 6.91 -2.87
CA GLU A 86 -4.81 6.39 -4.07
C GLU A 86 -3.62 7.25 -4.51
N SER A 87 -2.74 6.67 -5.32
CA SER A 87 -1.61 7.33 -5.95
C SER A 87 -1.75 7.25 -7.46
N ASP A 88 -1.36 8.31 -8.18
CA ASP A 88 -1.31 8.28 -9.64
C ASP A 88 -0.27 7.27 -10.16
N ASP A 89 0.83 7.10 -9.43
CA ASP A 89 1.93 6.22 -9.83
C ASP A 89 1.83 4.81 -9.23
N ALA A 90 1.35 4.70 -7.97
CA ALA A 90 1.33 3.43 -7.25
C ALA A 90 -0.06 2.77 -7.21
N GLY A 91 -1.11 3.45 -7.70
CA GLY A 91 -2.47 2.92 -7.72
C GLY A 91 -3.19 3.05 -6.38
N VAL A 92 -4.19 2.22 -6.16
CA VAL A 92 -5.01 2.25 -4.94
C VAL A 92 -4.17 1.85 -3.73
N PHE A 93 -4.25 2.65 -2.67
CA PHE A 93 -3.51 2.42 -1.43
C PHE A 93 -4.40 1.89 -0.31
N LEU A 94 -5.53 2.53 -0.08
CA LEU A 94 -6.40 2.24 1.06
C LEU A 94 -7.84 2.13 0.59
N LEU A 95 -8.50 1.06 0.96
CA LEU A 95 -9.92 0.86 0.72
C LEU A 95 -10.55 0.09 1.87
N MET A 96 -11.88 0.17 1.97
CA MET A 96 -12.64 -0.56 2.97
C MET A 96 -13.98 -1.03 2.41
N ASP A 97 -14.58 -2.02 3.08
CA ASP A 97 -15.94 -2.43 2.79
C ASP A 97 -16.98 -1.45 3.38
N GLN A 98 -18.23 -1.62 3.01
CA GLN A 98 -19.36 -0.77 3.41
C GLN A 98 -19.50 -0.64 4.93
N ASP A 99 -19.29 -1.74 5.64
CA ASP A 99 -19.48 -1.81 7.09
C ASP A 99 -18.25 -1.35 7.87
N GLY A 100 -17.14 -1.04 7.21
CA GLY A 100 -15.87 -0.70 7.85
C GLY A 100 -15.22 -1.87 8.59
N LYS A 101 -15.68 -3.10 8.35
CA LYS A 101 -15.16 -4.30 9.00
C LYS A 101 -13.91 -4.84 8.35
N LYS A 102 -13.74 -4.60 7.05
CA LYS A 102 -12.57 -5.03 6.29
C LYS A 102 -11.85 -3.81 5.74
N ILE A 103 -10.59 -3.69 6.08
CA ILE A 103 -9.71 -2.60 5.64
C ILE A 103 -8.55 -3.21 4.89
N PHE A 104 -8.27 -2.68 3.69
CA PHE A 104 -7.23 -3.20 2.81
C PHE A 104 -6.22 -2.09 2.52
N VAL A 105 -4.96 -2.36 2.85
CA VAL A 105 -3.83 -1.43 2.63
C VAL A 105 -2.85 -2.07 1.66
N MET A 106 -2.65 -1.45 0.51
CA MET A 106 -1.86 -2.02 -0.58
C MET A 106 -0.36 -1.72 -0.49
N GLY A 107 0.02 -0.80 0.37
CA GLY A 107 1.42 -0.46 0.63
C GLY A 107 1.89 -0.97 1.99
N HIS A 108 3.00 -0.42 2.45
CA HIS A 108 3.66 -0.80 3.70
C HIS A 108 3.79 0.39 4.67
N PRO A 109 2.70 0.86 5.29
CA PRO A 109 2.78 1.96 6.25
C PRO A 109 3.62 1.61 7.49
N GLU A 110 3.81 0.31 7.75
CA GLU A 110 4.61 -0.19 8.88
C GLU A 110 6.12 -0.11 8.65
N TYR A 111 6.57 0.12 7.41
CA TYR A 111 8.00 0.19 7.11
C TYR A 111 8.67 1.36 7.82
N ASP A 112 9.85 1.10 8.41
CA ASP A 112 10.67 2.15 8.98
C ASP A 112 11.56 2.82 7.91
N ARG A 113 12.40 3.76 8.35
CA ARG A 113 13.27 4.54 7.46
C ARG A 113 14.21 3.68 6.62
N TYR A 114 14.66 2.55 7.14
CA TYR A 114 15.70 1.72 6.52
C TYR A 114 15.19 0.44 5.88
N THR A 115 13.92 0.11 5.98
CA THR A 115 13.38 -1.15 5.48
C THR A 115 13.59 -1.30 3.97
N LEU A 116 13.27 -0.27 3.18
CA LEU A 116 13.49 -0.30 1.72
C LEU A 116 14.97 -0.37 1.36
N HIS A 117 15.83 0.31 2.12
CA HIS A 117 17.29 0.24 1.95
C HIS A 117 17.79 -1.19 2.15
N ASN A 118 17.34 -1.85 3.22
CA ASN A 118 17.75 -3.21 3.52
C ASN A 118 17.27 -4.20 2.45
N GLU A 119 16.07 -4.03 1.93
CA GLU A 119 15.56 -4.84 0.82
C GLU A 119 16.40 -4.64 -0.45
N TYR A 120 16.70 -3.39 -0.79
CA TYR A 120 17.48 -3.04 -1.96
C TYR A 120 18.90 -3.64 -1.90
N GLU A 121 19.59 -3.45 -0.78
CA GLU A 121 20.94 -4.00 -0.57
C GLU A 121 20.93 -5.53 -0.59
N ARG A 122 19.94 -6.16 0.02
CA ARG A 122 19.78 -7.61 -0.01
C ARG A 122 19.64 -8.13 -1.44
N ASP A 123 18.78 -7.52 -2.24
CA ASP A 123 18.50 -7.97 -3.60
C ASP A 123 19.68 -7.69 -4.54
N LYS A 124 20.41 -6.59 -4.35
CA LYS A 124 21.67 -6.32 -5.06
C LYS A 124 22.72 -7.38 -4.77
N LYS A 125 22.90 -7.77 -3.51
CA LYS A 125 23.86 -8.81 -3.10
C LYS A 125 23.53 -10.18 -3.70
N LYS A 126 22.26 -10.46 -3.94
CA LYS A 126 21.81 -11.69 -4.61
C LYS A 126 21.98 -11.64 -6.12
N GLY A 127 22.42 -10.52 -6.68
CA GLY A 127 22.58 -10.34 -8.12
C GLY A 127 21.26 -10.19 -8.87
N LEU A 128 20.19 -9.83 -8.19
CA LEU A 128 18.90 -9.59 -8.82
C LEU A 128 18.90 -8.25 -9.56
N ASP A 129 18.22 -8.22 -10.71
CA ASP A 129 18.01 -7.00 -11.47
C ASP A 129 16.92 -6.16 -10.77
N ILE A 130 17.37 -5.27 -9.89
CA ILE A 130 16.49 -4.42 -9.11
C ILE A 130 16.86 -2.95 -9.29
N ASP A 131 15.84 -2.12 -9.57
CA ASP A 131 16.01 -0.68 -9.61
C ASP A 131 16.09 -0.11 -8.20
N MET A 132 16.75 1.02 -8.07
CA MET A 132 16.78 1.81 -6.83
C MET A 132 15.36 2.23 -6.44
N PRO A 133 15.00 2.17 -5.14
CA PRO A 133 13.67 2.60 -4.72
C PRO A 133 13.40 4.07 -5.06
N VAL A 134 12.25 4.33 -5.67
CA VAL A 134 11.84 5.65 -6.16
C VAL A 134 11.59 6.61 -4.98
N ASN A 135 12.09 7.84 -5.09
CA ASN A 135 11.88 8.92 -4.09
C ASN A 135 12.26 8.54 -2.66
N TYR A 136 13.21 7.65 -2.51
CA TYR A 136 13.59 7.13 -1.19
C TYR A 136 14.90 7.74 -0.67
N TYR A 137 15.94 7.76 -1.50
CA TYR A 137 17.23 8.35 -1.13
C TYR A 137 17.25 9.85 -1.42
N THR A 138 18.06 10.57 -0.64
CA THR A 138 18.32 11.99 -0.88
C THR A 138 18.88 12.16 -2.31
N ASP A 139 18.26 13.05 -3.08
CA ASP A 139 18.60 13.32 -4.49
C ASP A 139 18.56 12.07 -5.40
N ASN A 140 17.79 11.02 -5.01
CA ASN A 140 17.73 9.74 -5.69
C ASN A 140 19.13 9.09 -5.86
N ASP A 141 19.99 9.27 -4.88
CA ASP A 141 21.35 8.74 -4.87
C ASP A 141 21.50 7.73 -3.72
N ASP A 142 21.74 6.46 -4.04
CA ASP A 142 21.80 5.39 -3.05
C ASP A 142 23.07 5.43 -2.17
N THR A 143 23.99 6.34 -2.45
CA THR A 143 25.13 6.64 -1.58
C THR A 143 24.75 7.64 -0.48
N GLN A 144 23.61 8.28 -0.59
CA GLN A 144 23.07 9.24 0.38
C GLN A 144 22.15 8.56 1.38
N LYS A 145 21.82 9.28 2.46
CA LYS A 145 20.88 8.78 3.47
C LYS A 145 19.44 8.75 2.94
N PRO A 146 18.63 7.77 3.35
CA PRO A 146 17.21 7.79 3.07
C PRO A 146 16.54 9.06 3.60
N LEU A 147 15.60 9.59 2.83
CA LEU A 147 14.80 10.74 3.25
C LEU A 147 13.99 10.38 4.50
N LEU A 148 13.83 11.36 5.40
CA LEU A 148 12.93 11.23 6.54
C LEU A 148 11.49 11.13 6.01
N GLN A 149 10.94 9.94 6.09
CA GLN A 149 9.51 9.78 5.86
C GLN A 149 8.80 10.27 7.10
N ARG A 150 8.13 11.42 6.99
CA ARG A 150 7.17 11.80 8.01
C ARG A 150 6.05 10.77 7.97
N ARG A 151 5.99 9.94 8.99
CA ARG A 151 4.79 9.17 9.29
C ARG A 151 3.74 10.14 9.83
N SER A 152 3.22 11.02 8.97
CA SER A 152 2.00 11.71 9.32
C SER A 152 0.90 10.66 9.31
N HIS A 153 0.48 10.24 10.49
CA HIS A 153 -0.71 9.40 10.66
C HIS A 153 -0.58 7.96 10.16
N GLY A 154 0.59 7.35 10.23
CA GLY A 154 0.81 5.95 9.86
C GLY A 154 0.17 4.92 10.80
N ASN A 155 -0.56 5.34 11.79
CA ASN A 155 -1.32 4.46 12.68
C ASN A 155 -2.72 4.27 12.11
N ILE A 156 -2.83 3.33 11.22
CA ILE A 156 -4.12 2.85 10.72
C ILE A 156 -4.71 1.87 11.73
#